data_31d148528d38553454b48759a94f5850
#
_entry.id   31d148528d38553454b48759a94f5850
#
_cell.length_a   1.000
_cell.length_b   1.000
_cell.length_c   1.000
_cell.angle_alpha   90.00
_cell.angle_beta   90.00
_cell.angle_gamma   90.00
#
_symmetry.space_group_name_H-M   'P 1'
#
loop_
_entity.id
_entity.type
_entity.pdbx_description
1 polymer ?
#
loop_
_entity_poly.entity_id
_entity_poly.type
_entity_poly.pdbx_seq_one_letter_code
_entity_poly.pdbx_strand_id
1 'polypeptide(L)'
;MTGHPIVHIEIPASDLKEASKFYADVFGWQIDTSSMEDYPMFASEGGPGGGFVQLSDTAHSVGRPLLFIGTDDIDASLAAVEAHGGKTLMPRTAIPHVGWWAVFDDSVGNTLALYTRDDSAA
;
A
#
# COMPACT_ATOMS: atom_id res chain seq x y z
N MET A 1 8.60 -21.38 -8.29
CA MET A 1 8.49 -20.04 -7.69
C MET A 1 7.05 -19.78 -7.30
N THR A 2 6.84 -19.29 -6.10
CA THR A 2 5.50 -18.92 -5.62
C THR A 2 5.25 -17.46 -5.99
N GLY A 3 4.08 -17.16 -6.55
CA GLY A 3 3.72 -15.79 -6.89
C GLY A 3 3.53 -14.93 -5.64
N HIS A 4 4.01 -13.72 -5.70
CA HIS A 4 3.85 -12.78 -4.59
C HIS A 4 2.41 -12.24 -4.56
N PRO A 5 1.71 -12.31 -3.43
CA PRO A 5 0.32 -11.87 -3.37
C PRO A 5 0.20 -10.34 -3.28
N ILE A 6 -0.95 -9.84 -3.71
CA ILE A 6 -1.36 -8.47 -3.37
C ILE A 6 -1.95 -8.53 -1.96
N VAL A 7 -1.39 -7.75 -1.03
CA VAL A 7 -1.72 -7.88 0.40
C VAL A 7 -2.40 -6.65 0.99
N HIS A 8 -2.39 -5.51 0.29
CA HIS A 8 -2.90 -4.26 0.84
C HIS A 8 -3.20 -3.30 -0.30
N ILE A 9 -4.23 -2.48 -0.14
CA ILE A 9 -4.61 -1.48 -1.15
C ILE A 9 -4.76 -0.13 -0.45
N GLU A 10 -4.12 0.90 -0.97
CA GLU A 10 -4.35 2.25 -0.49
C GLU A 10 -5.24 3.01 -1.46
N ILE A 11 -6.30 3.59 -0.94
CA ILE A 11 -7.22 4.42 -1.73
C ILE A 11 -6.95 5.88 -1.38
N PRO A 12 -6.44 6.67 -2.33
CA PRO A 12 -6.14 8.07 -2.06
C PRO A 12 -7.41 8.89 -1.89
N ALA A 13 -7.38 9.83 -0.97
CA ALA A 13 -8.53 10.70 -0.73
C ALA A 13 -8.07 12.05 -0.21
N SER A 14 -8.72 13.11 -0.71
CA SER A 14 -8.52 14.45 -0.16
C SER A 14 -9.25 14.63 1.17
N ASP A 15 -10.25 13.81 1.44
CA ASP A 15 -11.02 13.82 2.69
C ASP A 15 -11.18 12.38 3.18
N LEU A 16 -10.38 12.02 4.19
CA LEU A 16 -10.33 10.65 4.70
C LEU A 16 -11.63 10.22 5.36
N LYS A 17 -12.31 11.12 6.06
CA LYS A 17 -13.60 10.80 6.70
C LYS A 17 -14.69 10.54 5.69
N GLU A 18 -14.74 11.36 4.65
CA GLU A 18 -15.74 11.21 3.58
C GLU A 18 -15.53 9.89 2.84
N ALA A 19 -14.29 9.56 2.50
CA ALA A 19 -13.97 8.29 1.84
C ALA A 19 -14.36 7.10 2.71
N SER A 20 -13.98 7.14 4.00
CA SER A 20 -14.32 6.06 4.95
C SER A 20 -15.83 5.86 5.04
N LYS A 21 -16.58 6.95 5.16
CA LYS A 21 -18.04 6.90 5.25
C LYS A 21 -18.66 6.32 3.98
N PHE A 22 -18.18 6.74 2.82
CA PHE A 22 -18.71 6.25 1.54
C PHE A 22 -18.61 4.72 1.45
N TYR A 23 -17.41 4.18 1.69
CA TYR A 23 -17.20 2.74 1.54
C TYR A 23 -17.88 1.92 2.63
N ALA A 24 -17.97 2.46 3.85
CA ALA A 24 -18.74 1.81 4.91
C ALA A 24 -20.24 1.77 4.58
N ASP A 25 -20.80 2.88 4.13
CA ASP A 25 -22.23 2.99 3.85
C ASP A 25 -22.65 2.17 2.62
N VAL A 26 -21.83 2.19 1.56
CA VAL A 26 -22.19 1.54 0.30
C VAL A 26 -21.85 0.06 0.30
N PHE A 27 -20.67 -0.31 0.80
CA PHE A 27 -20.15 -1.68 0.68
C PHE A 27 -20.05 -2.41 2.02
N GLY A 28 -20.39 -1.76 3.13
CA GLY A 28 -20.35 -2.41 4.43
C GLY A 28 -18.96 -2.67 4.98
N TRP A 29 -17.95 -2.00 4.47
CA TRP A 29 -16.58 -2.18 4.96
C TRP A 29 -16.48 -1.72 6.41
N GLN A 30 -15.70 -2.45 7.19
CA GLN A 30 -15.40 -2.06 8.56
C GLN A 30 -14.20 -1.12 8.56
N ILE A 31 -14.35 0.00 9.26
CA ILE A 31 -13.32 1.04 9.27
C ILE A 31 -12.71 1.13 10.66
N ASP A 32 -11.39 1.03 10.74
CA ASP A 32 -10.62 1.17 11.97
C ASP A 32 -9.88 2.51 11.93
N THR A 33 -10.24 3.40 12.85
CA THR A 33 -9.60 4.71 12.97
C THR A 33 -8.70 4.82 14.19
N SER A 34 -8.55 3.73 14.95
CA SER A 34 -7.84 3.76 16.23
C SER A 34 -6.41 3.24 16.18
N SER A 35 -6.08 2.39 15.19
CA SER A 35 -4.77 1.74 15.13
C SER A 35 -3.67 2.68 14.64
N MET A 36 -3.99 3.58 13.72
CA MET A 36 -3.02 4.54 13.18
C MET A 36 -3.68 5.90 13.03
N GLU A 37 -2.94 6.95 13.39
CA GLU A 37 -3.40 8.32 13.26
C GLU A 37 -3.43 8.74 11.78
N ASP A 38 -4.50 9.41 11.37
CA ASP A 38 -4.68 9.93 10.01
C ASP A 38 -4.57 8.86 8.91
N TYR A 39 -4.87 7.62 9.26
CA TYR A 39 -4.84 6.51 8.32
C TYR A 39 -5.96 5.52 8.66
N PRO A 40 -7.20 5.86 8.31
CA PRO A 40 -8.31 4.93 8.51
C PRO A 40 -8.07 3.67 7.71
N MET A 41 -8.17 2.51 8.35
CA MET A 41 -7.97 1.23 7.69
C MET A 41 -9.30 0.55 7.45
N PHE A 42 -9.43 -0.12 6.31
CA PHE A 42 -10.65 -0.84 5.96
C PHE A 42 -10.39 -2.33 5.88
N ALA A 43 -11.43 -3.09 6.17
CA ALA A 43 -11.45 -4.52 5.97
C ALA A 43 -12.65 -4.89 5.13
N SER A 44 -12.43 -5.74 4.13
CA SER A 44 -13.50 -6.31 3.32
C SER A 44 -13.54 -7.81 3.57
N GLU A 45 -14.73 -8.38 3.44
CA GLU A 45 -14.89 -9.81 3.64
C GLU A 45 -14.38 -10.57 2.43
N GLY A 46 -13.41 -11.47 2.65
CA GLY A 46 -12.90 -12.33 1.59
C GLY A 46 -11.87 -11.69 0.66
N GLY A 47 -11.50 -10.45 0.90
CA GLY A 47 -10.52 -9.77 0.07
C GLY A 47 -9.42 -9.11 0.88
N PRO A 48 -8.45 -8.47 0.22
CA PRO A 48 -7.44 -7.71 0.93
C PRO A 48 -8.06 -6.48 1.60
N GLY A 49 -7.50 -6.09 2.74
CA GLY A 49 -7.82 -4.82 3.35
C GLY A 49 -6.90 -3.72 2.84
N GLY A 50 -6.98 -2.57 3.47
CA GLY A 50 -6.13 -1.46 3.08
C GLY A 50 -6.35 -0.24 3.94
N GLY A 51 -6.00 0.91 3.42
CA GLY A 51 -6.17 2.18 4.10
C GLY A 51 -6.57 3.29 3.16
N PHE A 52 -7.16 4.33 3.73
CA PHE A 52 -7.41 5.59 3.01
C PHE A 52 -6.25 6.52 3.32
N VAL A 53 -5.67 7.09 2.27
CA VAL A 53 -4.39 7.78 2.40
C VAL A 53 -4.47 9.18 1.81
N GLN A 54 -3.78 10.12 2.45
CA GLN A 54 -3.64 11.49 1.95
C GLN A 54 -2.94 11.47 0.59
N LEU A 55 -3.28 12.44 -0.25
CA LEU A 55 -2.62 12.61 -1.54
C LEU A 55 -1.13 12.93 -1.32
N SER A 56 -0.30 12.44 -2.23
CA SER A 56 1.14 12.72 -2.17
C SER A 56 1.71 12.83 -3.58
N ASP A 57 2.85 13.49 -3.71
CA ASP A 57 3.50 13.66 -5.01
C ASP A 57 4.16 12.38 -5.51
N THR A 58 4.46 11.43 -4.60
CA THR A 58 5.23 10.24 -4.94
C THR A 58 4.36 9.08 -5.40
N ALA A 59 3.27 8.78 -4.65
CA ALA A 59 2.57 7.51 -4.83
C ALA A 59 1.05 7.62 -4.78
N HIS A 60 0.47 8.74 -4.33
CA HIS A 60 -0.95 8.78 -4.01
C HIS A 60 -1.65 9.93 -4.72
N SER A 61 -2.45 9.59 -5.73
CA SER A 61 -3.31 10.57 -6.43
C SER A 61 -4.68 9.98 -6.69
N VAL A 62 -5.68 10.85 -6.70
CA VAL A 62 -7.06 10.45 -6.95
C VAL A 62 -7.16 9.70 -8.29
N GLY A 63 -7.91 8.61 -8.29
CA GLY A 63 -8.08 7.75 -9.46
C GLY A 63 -7.00 6.69 -9.63
N ARG A 64 -6.02 6.62 -8.73
CA ARG A 64 -4.89 5.69 -8.82
C ARG A 64 -4.64 4.98 -7.49
N PRO A 65 -5.50 4.04 -7.09
CA PRO A 65 -5.24 3.23 -5.89
C PRO A 65 -3.87 2.56 -5.97
N LEU A 66 -3.15 2.52 -4.86
CA LEU A 66 -1.83 1.92 -4.80
C LEU A 66 -1.94 0.49 -4.29
N LEU A 67 -1.50 -0.47 -5.10
CA LEU A 67 -1.50 -1.88 -4.76
C LEU A 67 -0.17 -2.28 -4.14
N PHE A 68 -0.21 -3.00 -3.01
CA PHE A 68 0.99 -3.46 -2.32
C PHE A 68 1.18 -4.96 -2.57
N ILE A 69 2.34 -5.33 -3.06
CA ILE A 69 2.74 -6.72 -3.27
C ILE A 69 3.55 -7.16 -2.05
N GLY A 70 3.15 -8.27 -1.43
CA GLY A 70 3.86 -8.83 -0.29
C GLY A 70 5.15 -9.51 -0.73
N THR A 71 6.24 -9.26 -0.02
CA THR A 71 7.52 -9.90 -0.28
C THR A 71 8.25 -10.12 1.04
N ASP A 72 9.10 -11.14 1.09
CA ASP A 72 9.95 -11.40 2.26
C ASP A 72 11.25 -10.59 2.22
N ASP A 73 11.61 -10.04 1.06
CA ASP A 73 12.87 -9.33 0.88
C ASP A 73 12.66 -8.18 -0.12
N ILE A 74 12.42 -7.00 0.43
CA ILE A 74 12.17 -5.81 -0.40
C ILE A 74 13.37 -5.46 -1.26
N ASP A 75 14.57 -5.51 -0.70
CA ASP A 75 15.77 -5.13 -1.46
C ASP A 75 15.99 -6.06 -2.64
N ALA A 76 15.81 -7.36 -2.46
CA ALA A 76 15.91 -8.32 -3.56
C ALA A 76 14.81 -8.10 -4.60
N SER A 77 13.59 -7.79 -4.18
CA SER A 77 12.50 -7.51 -5.09
C SER A 77 12.77 -6.24 -5.91
N LEU A 78 13.28 -5.18 -5.27
CA LEU A 78 13.65 -3.96 -6.00
C LEU A 78 14.78 -4.20 -7.01
N ALA A 79 15.75 -5.02 -6.64
CA ALA A 79 16.82 -5.40 -7.58
C ALA A 79 16.25 -6.12 -8.81
N ALA A 80 15.28 -7.00 -8.60
CA ALA A 80 14.60 -7.71 -9.69
C ALA A 80 13.77 -6.74 -10.55
N VAL A 81 13.07 -5.80 -9.92
CA VAL A 81 12.33 -4.75 -10.63
C VAL A 81 13.25 -4.02 -11.60
N GLU A 82 14.41 -3.57 -11.13
CA GLU A 82 15.34 -2.81 -11.96
C GLU A 82 15.99 -3.67 -13.04
N ALA A 83 16.27 -4.93 -12.72
CA ALA A 83 16.85 -5.85 -13.71
C ALA A 83 15.89 -6.15 -14.87
N HIS A 84 14.58 -5.99 -14.66
CA HIS A 84 13.56 -6.29 -15.65
C HIS A 84 12.89 -5.04 -16.23
N GLY A 85 13.53 -3.89 -16.13
CA GLY A 85 13.09 -2.67 -16.81
C GLY A 85 12.22 -1.75 -16.01
N GLY A 86 11.99 -2.03 -14.72
CA GLY A 86 11.29 -1.13 -13.82
C GLY A 86 12.24 -0.14 -13.15
N LYS A 87 11.71 0.61 -12.22
CA LYS A 87 12.45 1.69 -11.55
C LYS A 87 12.04 1.78 -10.09
N THR A 88 12.99 1.89 -9.18
CA THR A 88 12.73 2.20 -7.78
C THR A 88 12.42 3.69 -7.65
N LEU A 89 11.23 4.02 -7.12
CA LEU A 89 10.85 5.39 -6.82
C LEU A 89 11.16 5.75 -5.37
N MET A 90 10.93 4.83 -4.45
CA MET A 90 11.24 5.00 -3.04
C MET A 90 11.86 3.69 -2.53
N PRO A 91 13.09 3.72 -1.98
CA PRO A 91 13.71 2.50 -1.47
C PRO A 91 13.03 2.02 -0.19
N ARG A 92 13.48 0.87 0.32
CA ARG A 92 12.95 0.28 1.54
C ARG A 92 12.90 1.32 2.67
N THR A 93 11.71 1.54 3.22
CA THR A 93 11.43 2.55 4.22
C THR A 93 10.65 1.91 5.36
N ALA A 94 11.01 2.23 6.58
CA ALA A 94 10.34 1.68 7.75
C ALA A 94 8.94 2.28 7.93
N ILE A 95 7.99 1.42 8.27
CA ILE A 95 6.73 1.81 8.91
C ILE A 95 6.90 1.34 10.35
N PRO A 96 7.23 2.24 11.30
CA PRO A 96 7.64 1.82 12.64
C PRO A 96 6.65 0.87 13.29
N HIS A 97 7.16 -0.25 13.81
CA HIS A 97 6.42 -1.32 14.49
C HIS A 97 5.41 -2.07 13.60
N VAL A 98 5.41 -1.81 12.30
CA VAL A 98 4.50 -2.44 11.34
C VAL A 98 5.27 -3.27 10.32
N GLY A 99 6.23 -2.67 9.65
CA GLY A 99 6.98 -3.33 8.60
C GLY A 99 7.81 -2.37 7.76
N TRP A 100 8.06 -2.80 6.53
CA TRP A 100 8.86 -2.04 5.56
C TRP A 100 8.08 -1.95 4.25
N TRP A 101 8.26 -0.86 3.55
CA TRP A 101 7.65 -0.70 2.23
C TRP A 101 8.59 0.03 1.28
N ALA A 102 8.26 -0.08 0.02
CA ALA A 102 8.98 0.59 -1.05
C ALA A 102 8.00 0.87 -2.18
N VAL A 103 8.36 1.79 -3.06
CA VAL A 103 7.52 2.14 -4.21
C VAL A 103 8.36 2.01 -5.48
N PHE A 104 7.75 1.46 -6.52
CA PHE A 104 8.44 1.24 -7.79
C PHE A 104 7.49 1.48 -8.96
N ASP A 105 8.08 1.76 -10.12
CA ASP A 105 7.37 1.69 -11.39
C ASP A 105 7.71 0.37 -12.07
N ASP A 106 6.70 -0.27 -12.66
CA ASP A 106 6.94 -1.46 -13.48
C ASP A 106 7.52 -1.05 -14.86
N SER A 107 7.74 -2.03 -15.72
CA SER A 107 8.39 -1.78 -17.01
C SER A 107 7.54 -0.99 -18.01
N VAL A 108 6.26 -0.79 -17.71
CA VAL A 108 5.33 -0.06 -18.58
C VAL A 108 4.71 1.16 -17.91
N GLY A 109 5.29 1.58 -16.78
CA GLY A 109 4.94 2.86 -16.15
C GLY A 109 3.85 2.83 -15.08
N ASN A 110 3.43 1.65 -14.63
CA ASN A 110 2.50 1.58 -13.50
C ASN A 110 3.24 1.65 -12.18
N THR A 111 2.70 2.39 -11.22
CA THR A 111 3.29 2.54 -9.90
C THR A 111 2.60 1.60 -8.91
N LEU A 112 3.38 0.76 -8.26
CA LEU A 112 2.94 -0.14 -7.21
C LEU A 112 3.89 -0.05 -6.02
N ALA A 113 3.55 -0.75 -4.95
CA ALA A 113 4.38 -0.78 -3.75
C ALA A 113 4.73 -2.23 -3.37
N LEU A 114 5.79 -2.35 -2.58
CA LEU A 114 6.18 -3.61 -1.93
C LEU A 114 5.99 -3.45 -0.43
N TYR A 115 5.66 -4.55 0.22
CA TYR A 115 5.46 -4.54 1.67
C TYR A 115 5.97 -5.84 2.28
N THR A 116 6.64 -5.71 3.44
CA THR A 116 6.95 -6.85 4.28
C THR A 116 6.60 -6.50 5.72
N ARG A 117 5.91 -7.42 6.40
CA ARG A 117 5.56 -7.23 7.80
C ARG A 117 6.78 -7.46 8.68
N ASP A 118 7.01 -6.57 9.64
CA ASP A 118 8.10 -6.70 10.60
C ASP A 118 7.79 -5.81 11.81
N ASP A 119 7.38 -6.41 12.91
CA ASP A 119 7.01 -5.68 14.13
C ASP A 119 8.21 -4.94 14.73
N SER A 120 9.43 -5.32 14.35
CA SER A 120 10.66 -4.70 14.83
C SER A 120 11.16 -3.56 13.93
N ALA A 121 10.46 -3.23 12.86
CA ALA A 121 10.85 -2.12 11.98
C ALA A 121 10.93 -0.82 12.78
N ALA A 122 11.97 -0.02 12.51
CA ALA A 122 12.26 1.18 13.27
C ALA A 122 12.34 2.43 12.39
#